data_d1ad2df6c451be1e39e72e0009b1d975
#
_entry.id   d1ad2df6c451be1e39e72e0009b1d975
#
_cell.length_a   1.000
_cell.length_b   1.000
_cell.length_c   1.000
_cell.angle_alpha   90.00
_cell.angle_beta   90.00
_cell.angle_gamma   90.00
#
_symmetry.space_group_name_H-M   'P 1'
#
loop_
_entity.id
_entity.type
_entity.pdbx_description
1 polymer ?
#
loop_
_entity_poly.entity_id
_entity_poly.type
_entity_poly.pdbx_seq_one_letter_code
_entity_poly.pdbx_strand_id
1 'polypeptide(L)'
;MLRKASNLVCGFAYLMVLVVGVTSTLFLVSPILPLIPFHSLRIIRLRRYYCDMLVGLYLEYAAIALLYLGGTKISVYSEDRGILTDRAPLLLCNHRTRVDWMYAGWCYSRMLGSTSSLRFVLKDSLRAAPVFGWVMQIVMCIFLSRNRDNRDSQLGHIRAVINYLLGSGARPCLLLFPEGTDLSPEGVKKSQAYAVANKLEPLNYVMYPRSSGFVTLLNAMKSSGAAMHDITIGYEDYTKGVRTSEVNIFTGEFPKHIHLCVKRFEIDEIPGDTALANRWIKGSFCRKERLLKAFYENDCVPPLEKMPTKGNPKEYYESWPPLVANPQTSSRSFFIVSACNICLIYGFIYLSNVRWLFLALVVVCTVVKGAVNGFDVLELLLHGGMDALANPSGVNMSESSSESKKMK
;
A
#
# COMPACT_ATOMS: atom_id res chain seq x y z
N MET A 1 23.21 -29.45 1.61
CA MET A 1 23.28 -28.90 0.25
C MET A 1 21.92 -28.88 -0.46
N LEU A 2 21.21 -30.01 -0.55
CA LEU A 2 19.91 -30.12 -1.25
C LEU A 2 18.86 -29.09 -0.78
N ARG A 3 18.69 -28.84 0.54
CA ARG A 3 17.74 -27.86 1.07
C ARG A 3 18.07 -26.42 0.65
N LYS A 4 19.36 -26.04 0.61
CA LYS A 4 19.76 -24.71 0.13
C LYS A 4 19.50 -24.53 -1.37
N ALA A 5 19.75 -25.57 -2.17
CA ALA A 5 19.46 -25.55 -3.59
C ALA A 5 17.94 -25.43 -3.86
N SER A 6 17.11 -26.18 -3.12
CA SER A 6 15.66 -26.08 -3.19
C SER A 6 15.16 -24.68 -2.82
N ASN A 7 15.69 -24.08 -1.76
CA ASN A 7 15.32 -22.72 -1.35
C ASN A 7 15.64 -21.69 -2.46
N LEU A 8 16.85 -21.74 -3.04
CA LEU A 8 17.24 -20.86 -4.14
C LEU A 8 16.31 -20.98 -5.35
N VAL A 9 15.90 -22.21 -5.69
CA VAL A 9 14.93 -22.43 -6.78
C VAL A 9 13.58 -21.77 -6.45
N CYS A 10 13.09 -21.93 -5.23
CA CYS A 10 11.83 -21.29 -4.79
C CYS A 10 11.94 -19.76 -4.80
N GLY A 11 13.05 -19.21 -4.31
CA GLY A 11 13.27 -17.76 -4.31
C GLY A 11 13.37 -17.19 -5.72
N PHE A 12 14.10 -17.86 -6.63
CA PHE A 12 14.19 -17.47 -8.03
C PHE A 12 12.83 -17.59 -8.74
N ALA A 13 12.09 -18.67 -8.50
CA ALA A 13 10.75 -18.85 -9.05
C ALA A 13 9.83 -17.72 -8.60
N TYR A 14 9.91 -17.30 -7.34
CA TYR A 14 9.13 -16.18 -6.83
C TYR A 14 9.52 -14.84 -7.48
N LEU A 15 10.81 -14.59 -7.68
CA LEU A 15 11.28 -13.40 -8.41
C LEU A 15 10.71 -13.38 -9.84
N MET A 16 10.70 -14.52 -10.52
CA MET A 16 10.12 -14.65 -11.86
C MET A 16 8.61 -14.36 -11.84
N VAL A 17 7.88 -14.85 -10.84
CA VAL A 17 6.46 -14.54 -10.64
C VAL A 17 6.22 -13.02 -10.54
N LEU A 18 7.04 -12.30 -9.79
CA LEU A 18 6.92 -10.85 -9.64
C LEU A 18 7.22 -10.11 -10.96
N VAL A 19 8.34 -10.42 -11.60
CA VAL A 19 8.79 -9.73 -12.82
C VAL A 19 7.85 -10.01 -13.98
N VAL A 20 7.51 -11.27 -14.22
CA VAL A 20 6.61 -11.67 -15.30
C VAL A 20 5.20 -11.13 -15.03
N GLY A 21 4.73 -11.22 -13.79
CA GLY A 21 3.39 -10.73 -13.41
C GLY A 21 3.22 -9.22 -13.61
N VAL A 22 4.20 -8.39 -13.23
CA VAL A 22 4.10 -6.94 -13.46
C VAL A 22 4.22 -6.57 -14.94
N THR A 23 5.05 -7.32 -15.70
CA THR A 23 5.17 -7.14 -17.15
C THR A 23 3.86 -7.50 -17.85
N SER A 24 3.25 -8.61 -17.48
CA SER A 24 1.92 -9.02 -17.98
C SER A 24 0.85 -8.00 -17.64
N THR A 25 0.90 -7.43 -16.44
CA THR A 25 -0.03 -6.36 -16.05
C THR A 25 0.10 -5.14 -16.95
N LEU A 26 1.32 -4.75 -17.35
CA LEU A 26 1.51 -3.66 -18.31
C LEU A 26 0.86 -3.98 -19.67
N PHE A 27 1.02 -5.21 -20.18
CA PHE A 27 0.35 -5.64 -21.42
C PHE A 27 -1.17 -5.62 -21.29
N LEU A 28 -1.68 -6.15 -20.18
CA LEU A 28 -3.13 -6.22 -19.95
C LEU A 28 -3.75 -4.83 -19.76
N VAL A 29 -3.02 -3.87 -19.23
CA VAL A 29 -3.50 -2.49 -19.06
C VAL A 29 -3.36 -1.65 -20.32
N SER A 30 -2.52 -2.07 -21.27
CA SER A 30 -2.25 -1.28 -22.49
C SER A 30 -3.49 -0.98 -23.35
N PRO A 31 -4.49 -1.85 -23.49
CA PRO A 31 -5.68 -1.58 -24.32
C PRO A 31 -6.52 -0.40 -23.80
N ILE A 32 -6.41 -0.05 -22.52
CA ILE A 32 -7.17 1.08 -21.97
C ILE A 32 -6.43 2.41 -22.04
N LEU A 33 -5.13 2.44 -22.39
CA LEU A 33 -4.36 3.68 -22.51
C LEU A 33 -4.94 4.65 -23.54
N PRO A 34 -5.39 4.22 -24.73
CA PRO A 34 -6.05 5.11 -25.71
C PRO A 34 -7.36 5.72 -25.20
N LEU A 35 -7.94 5.18 -24.13
CA LEU A 35 -9.16 5.71 -23.53
C LEU A 35 -8.90 6.87 -22.55
N ILE A 36 -7.64 7.18 -22.23
CA ILE A 36 -7.27 8.25 -21.29
C ILE A 36 -7.81 9.63 -21.71
N PRO A 37 -7.78 10.04 -22.99
CA PRO A 37 -8.29 11.35 -23.40
C PRO A 37 -9.83 11.52 -23.32
N PHE A 38 -10.57 10.44 -23.11
CA PHE A 38 -12.03 10.53 -23.10
C PHE A 38 -12.57 10.94 -21.74
N HIS A 39 -13.29 12.07 -21.70
CA HIS A 39 -13.81 12.70 -20.48
C HIS A 39 -15.15 12.11 -19.97
N SER A 40 -15.75 11.14 -20.67
CA SER A 40 -16.98 10.51 -20.21
C SER A 40 -16.77 9.78 -18.88
N LEU A 41 -17.59 10.13 -17.87
CA LEU A 41 -17.53 9.50 -16.55
C LEU A 41 -17.70 7.96 -16.63
N ARG A 42 -18.48 7.47 -17.62
CA ARG A 42 -18.63 6.02 -17.86
C ARG A 42 -17.33 5.38 -18.28
N ILE A 43 -16.56 6.03 -19.17
CA ILE A 43 -15.26 5.53 -19.65
C ILE A 43 -14.24 5.59 -18.53
N ILE A 44 -14.22 6.69 -17.75
CA ILE A 44 -13.33 6.83 -16.59
C ILE A 44 -13.60 5.70 -15.57
N ARG A 45 -14.87 5.46 -15.22
CA ARG A 45 -15.25 4.38 -14.31
C ARG A 45 -14.86 3.01 -14.83
N LEU A 46 -15.07 2.74 -16.11
CA LEU A 46 -14.68 1.48 -16.74
C LEU A 46 -13.17 1.26 -16.67
N ARG A 47 -12.37 2.28 -16.99
CA ARG A 47 -10.90 2.21 -16.89
C ARG A 47 -10.46 1.96 -15.46
N ARG A 48 -11.00 2.70 -14.48
CA ARG A 48 -10.64 2.52 -13.07
C ARG A 48 -10.99 1.13 -12.58
N TYR A 49 -12.21 0.66 -12.87
CA TYR A 49 -12.63 -0.69 -12.52
C TYR A 49 -11.71 -1.76 -13.13
N TYR A 50 -11.32 -1.61 -14.39
CA TYR A 50 -10.41 -2.53 -15.06
C TYR A 50 -9.01 -2.52 -14.43
N CYS A 51 -8.47 -1.35 -14.12
CA CYS A 51 -7.21 -1.23 -13.40
C CYS A 51 -7.28 -1.90 -12.03
N ASP A 52 -8.35 -1.68 -11.27
CA ASP A 52 -8.54 -2.26 -9.94
C ASP A 52 -8.60 -3.79 -10.00
N MET A 53 -9.30 -4.32 -10.98
CA MET A 53 -9.36 -5.76 -11.23
C MET A 53 -7.96 -6.34 -11.51
N LEU A 54 -7.17 -5.70 -12.38
CA LEU A 54 -5.82 -6.17 -12.70
C LEU A 54 -4.86 -6.11 -11.50
N VAL A 55 -4.92 -5.03 -10.71
CA VAL A 55 -4.14 -4.94 -9.47
C VAL A 55 -4.51 -6.05 -8.50
N GLY A 56 -5.82 -6.30 -8.31
CA GLY A 56 -6.30 -7.39 -7.47
C GLY A 56 -5.79 -8.75 -7.94
N LEU A 57 -5.90 -9.04 -9.24
CA LEU A 57 -5.39 -10.28 -9.84
C LEU A 57 -3.88 -10.46 -9.66
N TYR A 58 -3.11 -9.39 -9.89
CA TYR A 58 -1.65 -9.43 -9.70
C TYR A 58 -1.25 -9.68 -8.25
N LEU A 59 -1.87 -8.96 -7.31
CA LEU A 59 -1.60 -9.13 -5.89
C LEU A 59 -1.96 -10.54 -5.41
N GLU A 60 -3.08 -11.07 -5.86
CA GLU A 60 -3.50 -12.42 -5.54
C GLU A 60 -2.54 -13.46 -6.12
N TYR A 61 -2.12 -13.29 -7.37
CA TYR A 61 -1.14 -14.15 -8.02
C TYR A 61 0.19 -14.18 -7.27
N ALA A 62 0.74 -13.01 -6.93
CA ALA A 62 1.98 -12.89 -6.19
C ALA A 62 1.89 -13.53 -4.80
N ALA A 63 0.75 -13.35 -4.12
CA ALA A 63 0.52 -13.89 -2.80
C ALA A 63 0.34 -15.41 -2.79
N ILE A 64 -0.40 -15.96 -3.75
CA ILE A 64 -0.55 -17.41 -3.89
C ILE A 64 0.81 -18.06 -4.11
N ALA A 65 1.64 -17.48 -4.99
CA ALA A 65 3.00 -17.96 -5.21
C ALA A 65 3.83 -17.93 -3.91
N LEU A 66 3.71 -16.87 -3.11
CA LEU A 66 4.38 -16.73 -1.82
C LEU A 66 3.95 -17.81 -0.83
N LEU A 67 2.66 -18.10 -0.76
CA LEU A 67 2.11 -19.13 0.14
C LEU A 67 2.57 -20.52 -0.27
N TYR A 68 2.50 -20.84 -1.56
CA TYR A 68 2.90 -22.16 -2.05
C TYR A 68 4.41 -22.39 -2.02
N LEU A 69 5.21 -21.40 -2.41
CA LEU A 69 6.66 -21.51 -2.45
C LEU A 69 7.30 -21.34 -1.06
N GLY A 70 6.73 -20.46 -0.23
CA GLY A 70 7.27 -20.13 1.08
C GLY A 70 6.62 -20.87 2.25
N GLY A 71 5.43 -21.42 2.07
CA GLY A 71 4.63 -21.98 3.17
C GLY A 71 4.25 -20.94 4.24
N THR A 72 4.27 -19.66 3.88
CA THR A 72 4.00 -18.54 4.79
C THR A 72 2.55 -18.57 5.27
N LYS A 73 2.35 -18.47 6.58
CA LYS A 73 1.03 -18.29 7.19
C LYS A 73 0.79 -16.81 7.48
N ILE A 74 -0.46 -16.38 7.43
CA ILE A 74 -0.85 -15.00 7.80
C ILE A 74 -2.04 -15.06 8.74
N SER A 75 -1.95 -14.34 9.85
CA SER A 75 -3.03 -14.19 10.82
C SER A 75 -3.35 -12.72 11.02
N VAL A 76 -4.64 -12.40 11.01
CA VAL A 76 -5.15 -11.04 11.25
C VAL A 76 -5.93 -11.02 12.55
N TYR A 77 -5.58 -10.10 13.40
CA TYR A 77 -6.22 -9.89 14.70
C TYR A 77 -6.86 -8.51 14.72
N SER A 78 -8.10 -8.44 15.20
CA SER A 78 -8.79 -7.19 15.46
C SER A 78 -9.92 -7.42 16.46
N GLU A 79 -10.17 -6.46 17.30
CA GLU A 79 -11.36 -6.43 18.16
C GLU A 79 -12.61 -6.03 17.38
N ASP A 80 -12.45 -5.24 16.32
CA ASP A 80 -13.54 -4.73 15.50
C ASP A 80 -13.67 -5.52 14.19
N ARG A 81 -14.80 -6.24 14.06
CA ARG A 81 -15.14 -6.97 12.84
C ARG A 81 -15.49 -6.06 11.65
N GLY A 82 -15.73 -4.78 11.90
CA GLY A 82 -15.97 -3.78 10.86
C GLY A 82 -14.85 -3.72 9.81
N ILE A 83 -13.61 -4.11 10.19
CA ILE A 83 -12.49 -4.22 9.24
C ILE A 83 -12.77 -5.15 8.05
N LEU A 84 -13.71 -6.07 8.16
CA LEU A 84 -14.09 -7.00 7.08
C LEU A 84 -15.13 -6.41 6.12
N THR A 85 -15.77 -5.31 6.49
CA THR A 85 -16.86 -4.68 5.74
C THR A 85 -16.51 -3.29 5.21
N ASP A 86 -15.45 -2.69 5.71
CA ASP A 86 -14.97 -1.39 5.26
C ASP A 86 -14.51 -1.44 3.79
N ARG A 87 -15.00 -0.52 2.98
CA ARG A 87 -14.83 -0.59 1.51
C ARG A 87 -13.75 0.33 0.96
N ALA A 88 -13.05 1.08 1.66
CA ALA A 88 -12.00 1.97 1.15
C ALA A 88 -11.18 2.53 2.31
N PRO A 89 -10.62 1.67 3.17
CA PRO A 89 -9.92 2.16 4.33
C PRO A 89 -8.59 2.83 3.96
N LEU A 90 -8.20 3.80 4.79
CA LEU A 90 -6.82 4.26 4.86
C LEU A 90 -6.02 3.29 5.74
N LEU A 91 -5.07 2.59 5.17
CA LEU A 91 -4.24 1.62 5.85
C LEU A 91 -2.95 2.28 6.33
N LEU A 92 -2.75 2.34 7.64
CA LEU A 92 -1.58 2.92 8.28
C LEU A 92 -0.71 1.80 8.85
N CYS A 93 0.38 1.43 8.19
CA CYS A 93 1.21 0.30 8.58
C CYS A 93 2.62 0.74 9.01
N ASN A 94 3.23 0.05 9.99
CA ASN A 94 4.66 0.17 10.23
C ASN A 94 5.45 -0.51 9.10
N HIS A 95 6.68 -0.05 8.86
CA HIS A 95 7.51 -0.51 7.76
C HIS A 95 8.75 -1.25 8.24
N ARG A 96 8.58 -2.55 8.47
CA ARG A 96 9.67 -3.37 9.00
C ARG A 96 10.60 -3.87 7.88
N THR A 97 10.04 -4.20 6.73
CA THR A 97 10.78 -4.70 5.57
C THR A 97 10.26 -4.06 4.27
N ARG A 98 11.05 -4.08 3.19
CA ARG A 98 10.61 -3.58 1.88
C ARG A 98 9.50 -4.40 1.25
N VAL A 99 9.16 -5.55 1.82
CA VAL A 99 8.13 -6.46 1.30
C VAL A 99 6.82 -6.43 2.08
N ASP A 100 6.71 -5.62 3.14
CA ASP A 100 5.49 -5.48 3.95
C ASP A 100 4.25 -5.17 3.09
N TRP A 101 4.42 -4.39 2.03
CA TRP A 101 3.33 -4.02 1.13
C TRP A 101 2.71 -5.24 0.42
N MET A 102 3.50 -6.28 0.17
CA MET A 102 3.02 -7.50 -0.48
C MET A 102 2.10 -8.26 0.47
N TYR A 103 2.50 -8.43 1.71
CA TYR A 103 1.73 -9.16 2.72
C TYR A 103 0.48 -8.40 3.16
N ALA A 104 0.65 -7.12 3.53
CA ALA A 104 -0.46 -6.28 3.93
C ALA A 104 -1.43 -6.07 2.75
N GLY A 105 -0.90 -5.73 1.57
CA GLY A 105 -1.71 -5.50 0.38
C GLY A 105 -2.51 -6.73 -0.05
N TRP A 106 -1.88 -7.90 -0.06
CA TRP A 106 -2.58 -9.14 -0.35
C TRP A 106 -3.66 -9.46 0.68
N CYS A 107 -3.32 -9.38 1.98
CA CYS A 107 -4.26 -9.67 3.05
C CYS A 107 -5.52 -8.80 2.91
N TYR A 108 -5.34 -7.50 2.69
CA TYR A 108 -6.44 -6.57 2.50
C TYR A 108 -7.20 -6.80 1.19
N SER A 109 -6.52 -7.10 0.10
CA SER A 109 -7.17 -7.49 -1.16
C SER A 109 -8.10 -8.68 -0.98
N ARG A 110 -7.73 -9.63 -0.14
CA ARG A 110 -8.56 -10.82 0.17
C ARG A 110 -9.69 -10.52 1.16
N MET A 111 -9.42 -9.71 2.17
CA MET A 111 -10.44 -9.33 3.16
C MET A 111 -11.54 -8.46 2.56
N LEU A 112 -11.16 -7.54 1.67
CA LEU A 112 -12.08 -6.59 1.03
C LEU A 112 -12.64 -7.10 -0.32
N GLY A 113 -12.21 -8.28 -0.75
CA GLY A 113 -12.56 -8.88 -2.04
C GLY A 113 -11.58 -8.52 -3.16
N SER A 114 -11.60 -9.31 -4.24
CA SER A 114 -10.67 -9.19 -5.38
C SER A 114 -10.75 -7.86 -6.14
N THR A 115 -11.79 -7.08 -5.91
CA THR A 115 -12.02 -5.76 -6.53
C THR A 115 -11.58 -4.61 -5.65
N SER A 116 -10.77 -4.87 -4.61
CA SER A 116 -10.25 -3.80 -3.75
C SER A 116 -9.35 -2.89 -4.58
N SER A 117 -9.68 -1.61 -4.60
CA SER A 117 -8.90 -0.59 -5.31
C SER A 117 -7.66 -0.16 -4.51
N LEU A 118 -6.80 -1.13 -4.18
CA LEU A 118 -5.60 -0.90 -3.37
C LEU A 118 -4.62 0.01 -4.13
N ARG A 119 -4.18 1.05 -3.46
CA ARG A 119 -3.17 2.01 -3.94
C ARG A 119 -2.06 2.11 -2.92
N PHE A 120 -0.84 2.12 -3.42
CA PHE A 120 0.35 2.27 -2.59
C PHE A 120 0.80 3.71 -2.58
N VAL A 121 1.25 4.16 -1.41
CA VAL A 121 1.99 5.40 -1.29
C VAL A 121 3.48 5.07 -1.39
N LEU A 122 4.09 5.41 -2.52
CA LEU A 122 5.40 4.99 -2.94
C LEU A 122 6.42 6.14 -2.89
N LYS A 123 7.71 5.79 -2.82
CA LYS A 123 8.80 6.77 -3.01
C LYS A 123 8.86 7.22 -4.46
N ASP A 124 8.99 8.52 -4.69
CA ASP A 124 9.00 9.11 -6.05
C ASP A 124 10.05 8.52 -6.99
N SER A 125 11.20 8.10 -6.47
CA SER A 125 12.22 7.43 -7.31
C SER A 125 11.73 6.13 -7.97
N LEU A 126 10.69 5.48 -7.45
CA LEU A 126 10.09 4.30 -8.06
C LEU A 126 9.24 4.62 -9.29
N ARG A 127 8.83 5.87 -9.47
CA ARG A 127 8.17 6.37 -10.69
C ARG A 127 9.04 6.12 -11.94
N ALA A 128 10.35 6.18 -11.77
CA ALA A 128 11.32 5.98 -12.84
C ALA A 128 11.63 4.51 -13.14
N ALA A 129 11.19 3.57 -12.29
CA ALA A 129 11.45 2.16 -12.51
C ALA A 129 10.69 1.64 -13.75
N PRO A 130 11.41 1.12 -14.78
CA PRO A 130 10.74 0.61 -15.96
C PRO A 130 9.72 -0.46 -15.62
N VAL A 131 8.64 -0.52 -16.38
CA VAL A 131 7.50 -1.43 -16.22
C VAL A 131 6.77 -1.21 -14.90
N PHE A 132 7.42 -1.43 -13.74
CA PHE A 132 6.83 -1.28 -12.42
C PHE A 132 6.29 0.14 -12.18
N GLY A 133 7.13 1.16 -12.37
CA GLY A 133 6.73 2.55 -12.18
C GLY A 133 5.60 2.97 -13.12
N TRP A 134 5.63 2.51 -14.37
CA TRP A 134 4.58 2.81 -15.35
C TRP A 134 3.23 2.19 -14.96
N VAL A 135 3.22 0.93 -14.55
CA VAL A 135 2.00 0.28 -14.05
C VAL A 135 1.46 1.03 -12.83
N MET A 136 2.32 1.37 -11.86
CA MET A 136 1.90 2.09 -10.65
C MET A 136 1.34 3.48 -10.96
N GLN A 137 1.84 4.18 -11.99
CA GLN A 137 1.28 5.45 -12.47
C GLN A 137 -0.10 5.25 -13.10
N ILE A 138 -0.24 4.28 -14.00
CA ILE A 138 -1.51 4.00 -14.70
C ILE A 138 -2.61 3.61 -13.70
N VAL A 139 -2.27 2.86 -12.66
CA VAL A 139 -3.22 2.51 -11.60
C VAL A 139 -3.39 3.59 -10.53
N MET A 140 -2.80 4.77 -10.72
CA MET A 140 -2.94 5.93 -9.82
C MET A 140 -2.43 5.68 -8.39
N CYS A 141 -1.27 5.03 -8.25
CA CYS A 141 -0.54 5.04 -6.99
C CYS A 141 0.02 6.43 -6.68
N ILE A 142 0.20 6.75 -5.42
CA ILE A 142 0.68 8.05 -4.96
C ILE A 142 2.19 8.01 -4.80
N PHE A 143 2.91 8.94 -5.44
CA PHE A 143 4.36 9.03 -5.34
C PHE A 143 4.77 10.22 -4.49
N LEU A 144 5.61 9.98 -3.47
CA LEU A 144 6.09 11.01 -2.55
C LEU A 144 7.59 11.26 -2.73
N SER A 145 7.95 12.48 -3.07
CA SER A 145 9.34 12.92 -3.05
C SER A 145 9.78 13.27 -1.62
N ARG A 146 11.07 13.10 -1.35
CA ARG A 146 11.68 13.51 -0.07
C ARG A 146 12.20 14.94 -0.12
N ASN A 147 12.13 15.61 -1.29
CA ASN A 147 12.57 16.99 -1.42
C ASN A 147 11.58 17.93 -0.71
N ARG A 148 12.10 18.76 0.20
CA ARG A 148 11.30 19.70 0.98
C ARG A 148 10.84 20.89 0.14
N ASP A 149 11.58 21.26 -0.91
CA ASP A 149 11.29 22.42 -1.75
C ASP A 149 9.99 22.25 -2.56
N ASN A 150 9.61 21.02 -2.84
CA ASN A 150 8.41 20.67 -3.60
C ASN A 150 7.24 20.18 -2.72
N ARG A 151 7.26 20.47 -1.43
CA ARG A 151 6.29 19.91 -0.48
C ARG A 151 4.85 20.27 -0.81
N ASP A 152 4.57 21.54 -1.07
CA ASP A 152 3.20 22.01 -1.31
C ASP A 152 2.66 21.46 -2.64
N SER A 153 3.48 21.42 -3.68
CA SER A 153 3.15 20.78 -4.95
C SER A 153 2.82 19.30 -4.78
N GLN A 154 3.57 18.57 -3.93
CA GLN A 154 3.29 17.17 -3.65
C GLN A 154 1.99 16.98 -2.89
N LEU A 155 1.70 17.83 -1.90
CA LEU A 155 0.45 17.79 -1.16
C LEU A 155 -0.74 18.09 -2.08
N GLY A 156 -0.59 19.02 -3.02
CA GLY A 156 -1.54 19.29 -4.08
C GLY A 156 -1.78 18.07 -4.97
N HIS A 157 -0.71 17.40 -5.40
CA HIS A 157 -0.82 16.19 -6.22
C HIS A 157 -1.56 15.04 -5.48
N ILE A 158 -1.26 14.82 -4.20
CA ILE A 158 -1.97 13.81 -3.38
C ILE A 158 -3.46 14.09 -3.37
N ARG A 159 -3.86 15.35 -3.08
CA ARG A 159 -5.26 15.76 -3.07
C ARG A 159 -5.92 15.57 -4.43
N ALA A 160 -5.23 15.96 -5.52
CA ALA A 160 -5.74 15.79 -6.87
C ALA A 160 -6.00 14.33 -7.22
N VAL A 161 -5.08 13.42 -6.90
CA VAL A 161 -5.25 11.98 -7.12
C VAL A 161 -6.45 11.44 -6.34
N ILE A 162 -6.57 11.78 -5.06
CA ILE A 162 -7.68 11.29 -4.22
C ILE A 162 -9.01 11.85 -4.71
N ASN A 163 -9.10 13.15 -4.97
CA ASN A 163 -10.31 13.78 -5.47
C ASN A 163 -10.74 13.21 -6.83
N TYR A 164 -9.77 12.97 -7.73
CA TYR A 164 -10.04 12.31 -9.00
C TYR A 164 -10.58 10.90 -8.82
N LEU A 165 -9.97 10.10 -7.96
CA LEU A 165 -10.43 8.74 -7.69
C LEU A 165 -11.83 8.73 -7.08
N LEU A 166 -12.09 9.54 -6.06
CA LEU A 166 -13.42 9.66 -5.44
C LEU A 166 -14.46 10.19 -6.43
N GLY A 167 -14.14 11.23 -7.20
CA GLY A 167 -15.02 11.81 -8.24
C GLY A 167 -15.32 10.82 -9.36
N SER A 168 -14.42 9.92 -9.69
CA SER A 168 -14.66 8.83 -10.64
C SER A 168 -15.58 7.74 -10.09
N GLY A 169 -15.94 7.80 -8.80
CA GLY A 169 -16.71 6.76 -8.11
C GLY A 169 -15.86 5.57 -7.65
N ALA A 170 -14.54 5.65 -7.81
CA ALA A 170 -13.63 4.68 -7.21
C ALA A 170 -13.60 4.86 -5.69
N ARG A 171 -13.35 3.77 -4.98
CA ARG A 171 -13.19 3.75 -3.52
C ARG A 171 -11.77 3.28 -3.21
N PRO A 172 -10.77 4.19 -3.23
CA PRO A 172 -9.38 3.81 -3.09
C PRO A 172 -9.07 3.32 -1.66
N CYS A 173 -8.55 2.12 -1.56
CA CYS A 173 -7.90 1.61 -0.35
C CYS A 173 -6.42 2.06 -0.40
N LEU A 174 -6.01 2.94 0.51
CA LEU A 174 -4.68 3.57 0.47
C LEU A 174 -3.76 2.97 1.52
N LEU A 175 -2.65 2.37 1.11
CA LEU A 175 -1.64 1.84 2.03
C LEU A 175 -0.47 2.82 2.19
N LEU A 176 -0.31 3.33 3.41
CA LEU A 176 0.72 4.27 3.81
C LEU A 176 1.68 3.67 4.84
N PHE A 177 2.98 3.81 4.58
CA PHE A 177 4.06 3.56 5.54
C PHE A 177 4.66 4.91 5.96
N PRO A 178 4.19 5.53 7.06
CA PRO A 178 4.56 6.90 7.38
C PRO A 178 5.99 7.05 7.91
N GLU A 179 6.68 5.98 8.23
CA GLU A 179 8.12 6.00 8.56
C GLU A 179 8.96 6.51 7.38
N GLY A 180 8.45 6.34 6.15
CA GLY A 180 9.07 6.82 4.92
C GLY A 180 10.27 6.00 4.44
N THR A 181 10.66 4.99 5.17
CA THR A 181 11.63 3.94 4.82
C THR A 181 11.41 2.73 5.71
N ASP A 182 11.87 1.58 5.27
CA ASP A 182 11.91 0.36 6.05
C ASP A 182 12.87 0.47 7.26
N LEU A 183 12.63 -0.37 8.26
CA LEU A 183 13.40 -0.39 9.50
C LEU A 183 14.85 -0.84 9.21
N SER A 184 15.78 0.10 9.15
CA SER A 184 17.22 -0.17 9.01
C SER A 184 17.98 0.35 10.23
N PRO A 185 19.16 -0.21 10.55
CA PRO A 185 19.96 0.26 11.70
C PRO A 185 20.24 1.76 11.66
N GLU A 186 20.54 2.30 10.48
CA GLU A 186 20.79 3.74 10.28
C GLU A 186 19.49 4.55 10.41
N GLY A 187 18.37 4.01 9.95
CA GLY A 187 17.04 4.60 10.11
C GLY A 187 16.64 4.71 11.57
N VAL A 188 16.83 3.64 12.33
CA VAL A 188 16.56 3.60 13.77
C VAL A 188 17.43 4.61 14.50
N LYS A 189 18.76 4.66 14.27
CA LYS A 189 19.65 5.64 14.87
C LYS A 189 19.20 7.08 14.60
N LYS A 190 18.81 7.41 13.36
CA LYS A 190 18.29 8.74 13.00
C LYS A 190 16.97 9.04 13.71
N SER A 191 16.08 8.06 13.82
CA SER A 191 14.80 8.20 14.52
C SER A 191 15.00 8.42 16.03
N GLN A 192 15.93 7.70 16.63
CA GLN A 192 16.30 7.88 18.05
C GLN A 192 16.94 9.24 18.31
N ALA A 193 17.85 9.69 17.44
CA ALA A 193 18.42 11.05 17.55
C ALA A 193 17.33 12.12 17.45
N TYR A 194 16.36 11.95 16.54
CA TYR A 194 15.18 12.83 16.46
C TYR A 194 14.36 12.79 17.77
N ALA A 195 14.16 11.61 18.35
CA ALA A 195 13.41 11.45 19.58
C ALA A 195 14.08 12.23 20.73
N VAL A 196 15.38 12.04 20.91
CA VAL A 196 16.16 12.75 21.95
C VAL A 196 16.08 14.27 21.76
N ALA A 197 16.29 14.77 20.53
CA ALA A 197 16.22 16.19 20.22
C ALA A 197 14.84 16.81 20.48
N ASN A 198 13.77 16.01 20.42
CA ASN A 198 12.39 16.44 20.65
C ASN A 198 11.83 16.02 22.03
N LYS A 199 12.66 15.54 22.93
CA LYS A 199 12.27 15.05 24.27
C LYS A 199 11.18 13.97 24.21
N LEU A 200 11.31 13.05 23.25
CA LEU A 200 10.43 11.90 23.06
C LEU A 200 11.17 10.62 23.46
N GLU A 201 10.43 9.56 23.79
CA GLU A 201 10.99 8.25 24.10
C GLU A 201 11.60 7.62 22.83
N PRO A 202 12.84 7.12 22.84
CA PRO A 202 13.42 6.41 21.71
C PRO A 202 12.68 5.11 21.39
N LEU A 203 12.36 4.89 20.12
CA LEU A 203 11.71 3.67 19.60
C LEU A 203 12.76 2.74 19.00
N ASN A 204 12.56 1.41 19.15
CA ASN A 204 13.50 0.37 18.72
C ASN A 204 12.88 -0.58 17.66
N TYR A 205 11.59 -0.81 17.72
CA TYR A 205 10.87 -1.74 16.84
C TYR A 205 10.15 -1.07 15.68
N VAL A 206 9.92 0.26 15.80
CA VAL A 206 9.43 1.14 14.74
C VAL A 206 10.19 2.45 14.74
N MET A 207 10.04 3.27 13.72
CA MET A 207 10.58 4.63 13.66
C MET A 207 9.47 5.67 13.82
N TYR A 208 9.86 6.89 14.27
CA TYR A 208 8.90 7.99 14.35
C TYR A 208 8.34 8.33 12.98
N PRO A 209 7.00 8.45 12.86
CA PRO A 209 6.33 8.68 11.59
C PRO A 209 6.52 10.11 11.09
N ARG A 210 6.54 10.27 9.77
CA ARG A 210 6.47 11.56 9.07
C ARG A 210 4.99 11.91 8.87
N SER A 211 4.53 12.96 9.55
CA SER A 211 3.10 13.27 9.62
C SER A 211 2.52 13.96 8.40
N SER A 212 3.33 14.65 7.56
CA SER A 212 2.79 15.48 6.48
C SER A 212 1.97 14.71 5.45
N GLY A 213 2.50 13.58 4.95
CA GLY A 213 1.75 12.73 4.02
C GLY A 213 0.48 12.16 4.66
N PHE A 214 0.58 11.73 5.91
CA PHE A 214 -0.58 11.22 6.67
C PHE A 214 -1.68 12.27 6.81
N VAL A 215 -1.34 13.48 7.27
CA VAL A 215 -2.32 14.56 7.47
C VAL A 215 -3.03 14.93 6.15
N THR A 216 -2.29 14.94 5.05
CA THR A 216 -2.87 15.25 3.74
C THR A 216 -3.83 14.16 3.28
N LEU A 217 -3.44 12.88 3.41
CA LEU A 217 -4.30 11.75 3.07
C LEU A 217 -5.55 11.72 3.96
N LEU A 218 -5.36 11.88 5.27
CA LEU A 218 -6.44 11.96 6.25
C LEU A 218 -7.46 13.02 5.86
N ASN A 219 -7.00 14.26 5.63
CA ASN A 219 -7.89 15.37 5.32
C ASN A 219 -8.57 15.22 3.94
N ALA A 220 -7.90 14.63 2.96
CA ALA A 220 -8.50 14.38 1.65
C ALA A 220 -9.54 13.24 1.69
N MET A 221 -9.47 12.36 2.67
CA MET A 221 -10.42 11.25 2.84
C MET A 221 -11.53 11.55 3.86
N LYS A 222 -11.43 12.64 4.63
CA LYS A 222 -12.52 13.07 5.49
C LYS A 222 -13.80 13.28 4.69
N SER A 223 -14.93 13.00 5.30
CA SER A 223 -16.26 13.04 4.67
C SER A 223 -16.48 12.02 3.54
N SER A 224 -15.55 11.10 3.31
CA SER A 224 -15.75 10.00 2.36
C SER A 224 -16.50 8.80 2.99
N GLY A 225 -16.70 8.81 4.30
CA GLY A 225 -17.22 7.66 5.08
C GLY A 225 -16.24 6.49 5.13
N ALA A 226 -14.95 6.75 4.92
CA ALA A 226 -13.90 5.74 5.01
C ALA A 226 -13.52 5.48 6.46
N ALA A 227 -13.08 4.26 6.77
CA ALA A 227 -12.40 3.94 8.02
C ALA A 227 -10.89 4.06 7.87
N MET A 228 -10.18 4.15 8.99
CA MET A 228 -8.74 4.00 9.02
C MET A 228 -8.37 2.74 9.81
N HIS A 229 -7.51 1.93 9.21
CA HIS A 229 -6.97 0.73 9.84
C HIS A 229 -5.52 0.96 10.24
N ASP A 230 -5.27 1.03 11.53
CA ASP A 230 -3.94 1.15 12.12
C ASP A 230 -3.34 -0.25 12.29
N ILE A 231 -2.47 -0.65 11.35
CA ILE A 231 -1.94 -2.00 11.21
C ILE A 231 -0.55 -2.06 11.86
N THR A 232 -0.37 -3.02 12.75
CA THR A 232 0.95 -3.43 13.25
C THR A 232 1.31 -4.78 12.63
N ILE A 233 2.38 -4.82 11.83
CA ILE A 233 2.88 -6.05 11.21
C ILE A 233 4.08 -6.58 11.99
N GLY A 234 4.04 -7.86 12.35
CA GLY A 234 5.10 -8.61 13.01
C GLY A 234 5.38 -9.93 12.28
N TYR A 235 6.61 -10.42 12.39
CA TYR A 235 7.08 -11.63 11.70
C TYR A 235 7.63 -12.62 12.70
N GLU A 236 7.12 -13.86 12.71
CA GLU A 236 7.75 -14.97 13.42
C GLU A 236 9.03 -15.45 12.71
N ASP A 237 9.89 -16.09 13.45
CA ASP A 237 11.12 -16.77 12.97
C ASP A 237 12.21 -15.84 12.41
N TYR A 238 12.08 -14.54 12.58
CA TYR A 238 13.20 -13.66 12.34
C TYR A 238 14.02 -13.46 13.59
N THR A 239 15.33 -13.65 13.46
CA THR A 239 16.26 -13.36 14.55
C THR A 239 16.04 -11.96 15.06
N LYS A 240 15.92 -11.83 16.39
CA LYS A 240 15.74 -10.54 17.07
C LYS A 240 16.74 -9.51 16.53
N GLY A 241 16.24 -8.36 16.10
CA GLY A 241 17.06 -7.30 15.53
C GLY A 241 17.55 -7.52 14.09
N VAL A 242 17.32 -8.69 13.48
CA VAL A 242 17.63 -8.93 12.08
C VAL A 242 16.42 -8.57 11.23
N ARG A 243 16.64 -7.67 10.27
CA ARG A 243 15.66 -7.28 9.28
C ARG A 243 15.51 -8.39 8.23
N THR A 244 14.27 -8.78 7.96
CA THR A 244 13.97 -9.53 6.75
C THR A 244 14.23 -8.64 5.55
N SER A 245 15.04 -9.12 4.63
CA SER A 245 15.30 -8.40 3.40
C SER A 245 14.60 -9.10 2.23
N GLU A 246 14.39 -8.35 1.16
CA GLU A 246 13.98 -8.91 -0.14
C GLU A 246 14.97 -9.99 -0.62
N VAL A 247 16.26 -9.85 -0.28
CA VAL A 247 17.30 -10.83 -0.59
C VAL A 247 16.99 -12.19 0.03
N ASN A 248 16.53 -12.21 1.29
CA ASN A 248 16.16 -13.46 1.96
C ASN A 248 15.04 -14.19 1.20
N ILE A 249 14.01 -13.44 0.74
CA ILE A 249 12.92 -14.03 -0.06
C ILE A 249 13.45 -14.59 -1.38
N PHE A 250 14.32 -13.84 -2.08
CA PHE A 250 14.90 -14.28 -3.36
C PHE A 250 15.91 -15.42 -3.20
N THR A 251 16.45 -15.63 -2.00
CA THR A 251 17.25 -16.82 -1.64
C THR A 251 16.40 -17.94 -1.07
N GLY A 252 15.06 -17.77 -1.00
CA GLY A 252 14.12 -18.80 -0.55
C GLY A 252 13.95 -18.87 0.97
N GLU A 253 14.36 -17.84 1.67
CA GLU A 253 14.11 -17.69 3.11
C GLU A 253 12.85 -16.87 3.33
N PHE A 254 11.69 -17.52 3.21
CA PHE A 254 10.38 -16.88 3.43
C PHE A 254 10.03 -16.86 4.92
N PRO A 255 9.28 -15.84 5.37
CA PRO A 255 8.73 -15.82 6.73
C PRO A 255 7.74 -16.97 6.89
N LYS A 256 7.79 -17.65 8.04
CA LYS A 256 6.87 -18.75 8.31
C LYS A 256 5.51 -18.27 8.71
N HIS A 257 5.45 -17.24 9.56
CA HIS A 257 4.19 -16.70 10.02
C HIS A 257 4.26 -15.17 10.14
N ILE A 258 3.22 -14.51 9.66
CA ILE A 258 3.06 -13.06 9.68
C ILE A 258 1.81 -12.73 10.46
N HIS A 259 1.93 -11.80 11.40
CA HIS A 259 0.85 -11.35 12.25
C HIS A 259 0.52 -9.90 11.92
N LEU A 260 -0.75 -9.64 11.60
CA LEU A 260 -1.28 -8.29 11.39
C LEU A 260 -2.27 -7.98 12.52
N CYS A 261 -1.93 -7.02 13.35
CA CYS A 261 -2.83 -6.49 14.37
C CYS A 261 -3.43 -5.21 13.88
N VAL A 262 -4.75 -5.16 13.78
CA VAL A 262 -5.49 -4.06 13.19
C VAL A 262 -6.38 -3.41 14.23
N LYS A 263 -6.19 -2.11 14.42
CA LYS A 263 -7.11 -1.25 15.17
C LYS A 263 -7.87 -0.37 14.21
N ARG A 264 -9.20 -0.45 14.24
CA ARG A 264 -10.10 0.35 13.41
C ARG A 264 -10.42 1.68 14.07
N PHE A 265 -10.49 2.75 13.28
CA PHE A 265 -10.94 4.07 13.65
C PHE A 265 -11.86 4.63 12.56
N GLU A 266 -12.88 5.39 12.96
CA GLU A 266 -13.58 6.24 12.01
C GLU A 266 -12.66 7.41 11.62
N ILE A 267 -12.50 7.64 10.32
CA ILE A 267 -11.52 8.64 9.84
C ILE A 267 -11.89 10.06 10.29
N ASP A 268 -13.19 10.31 10.46
CA ASP A 268 -13.71 11.63 10.88
C ASP A 268 -13.47 11.91 12.37
N GLU A 269 -13.27 10.88 13.20
CA GLU A 269 -12.93 11.02 14.62
C GLU A 269 -11.45 11.42 14.82
N ILE A 270 -10.60 11.20 13.82
CA ILE A 270 -9.19 11.57 13.90
C ILE A 270 -9.06 13.07 13.65
N PRO A 271 -8.35 13.80 14.51
CA PRO A 271 -8.22 15.26 14.35
C PRO A 271 -7.62 15.64 12.99
N GLY A 272 -8.30 16.55 12.26
CA GLY A 272 -7.80 17.08 10.98
C GLY A 272 -6.76 18.18 11.12
N ASP A 273 -6.68 18.81 12.30
CA ASP A 273 -5.64 19.79 12.62
C ASP A 273 -4.25 19.17 12.57
N THR A 274 -3.30 19.87 11.96
CA THR A 274 -1.94 19.34 11.71
C THR A 274 -1.20 18.98 13.00
N ALA A 275 -1.33 19.77 14.07
CA ALA A 275 -0.62 19.51 15.31
C ALA A 275 -1.24 18.35 16.09
N LEU A 276 -2.57 18.29 16.13
CA LEU A 276 -3.32 17.19 16.77
C LEU A 276 -3.16 15.88 16.01
N ALA A 277 -3.27 15.89 14.68
CA ALA A 277 -3.04 14.71 13.84
C ALA A 277 -1.60 14.19 13.94
N ASN A 278 -0.61 15.09 14.07
CA ASN A 278 0.78 14.71 14.31
C ASN A 278 0.96 14.05 15.70
N ARG A 279 0.28 14.56 16.72
CA ARG A 279 0.29 13.93 18.04
C ARG A 279 -0.38 12.56 18.01
N TRP A 280 -1.50 12.46 17.30
CA TRP A 280 -2.25 11.21 17.15
C TRP A 280 -1.40 10.11 16.50
N ILE A 281 -0.76 10.40 15.34
CA ILE A 281 0.05 9.41 14.63
C ILE A 281 1.30 9.00 15.42
N LYS A 282 1.94 9.93 16.15
CA LYS A 282 3.04 9.58 17.05
C LYS A 282 2.56 8.64 18.16
N GLY A 283 1.40 8.91 18.75
CA GLY A 283 0.77 8.02 19.73
C GLY A 283 0.47 6.62 19.19
N SER A 284 -0.01 6.54 17.93
CA SER A 284 -0.17 5.24 17.24
C SER A 284 1.15 4.48 17.16
N PHE A 285 2.25 5.14 16.77
CA PHE A 285 3.55 4.48 16.65
C PHE A 285 4.14 4.09 18.01
N CYS A 286 3.91 4.84 19.08
CA CYS A 286 4.24 4.41 20.45
C CYS A 286 3.43 3.16 20.87
N ARG A 287 2.18 3.00 20.42
CA ARG A 287 1.43 1.75 20.62
C ARG A 287 2.08 0.61 19.86
N LYS A 288 2.37 0.77 18.56
CA LYS A 288 3.05 -0.23 17.72
C LYS A 288 4.39 -0.68 18.33
N GLU A 289 5.18 0.25 18.87
CA GLU A 289 6.43 -0.07 19.58
C GLU A 289 6.19 -1.04 20.74
N ARG A 290 5.22 -0.72 21.61
CA ARG A 290 4.88 -1.59 22.76
C ARG A 290 4.41 -2.98 22.32
N LEU A 291 3.63 -3.04 21.25
CA LEU A 291 3.15 -4.27 20.66
C LEU A 291 4.28 -5.15 20.16
N LEU A 292 5.14 -4.58 19.33
CA LEU A 292 6.25 -5.30 18.72
C LEU A 292 7.31 -5.66 19.76
N LYS A 293 7.50 -4.82 20.79
CA LYS A 293 8.35 -5.13 21.94
C LYS A 293 7.84 -6.40 22.65
N ALA A 294 6.54 -6.43 22.98
CA ALA A 294 5.94 -7.60 23.61
C ALA A 294 6.05 -8.85 22.72
N PHE A 295 5.79 -8.69 21.42
CA PHE A 295 5.90 -9.76 20.44
C PHE A 295 7.31 -10.35 20.36
N TYR A 296 8.34 -9.52 20.22
CA TYR A 296 9.72 -9.98 20.01
C TYR A 296 10.48 -10.32 21.30
N GLU A 297 10.09 -9.78 22.44
CA GLU A 297 10.78 -10.03 23.72
C GLU A 297 10.13 -11.14 24.54
N ASN A 298 8.82 -11.38 24.38
CA ASN A 298 8.05 -12.31 25.19
C ASN A 298 7.34 -13.39 24.40
N ASP A 299 7.64 -13.56 23.10
CA ASP A 299 6.97 -14.48 22.16
C ASP A 299 5.44 -14.31 22.14
N CYS A 300 4.97 -13.09 22.37
CA CYS A 300 3.58 -12.76 22.49
C CYS A 300 2.97 -12.32 21.18
N VAL A 301 2.04 -13.09 20.63
CA VAL A 301 1.21 -12.67 19.51
C VAL A 301 0.11 -11.76 20.07
N PRO A 302 -0.08 -10.56 19.48
CA PRO A 302 -0.98 -9.57 20.05
C PRO A 302 -2.46 -9.91 19.99
N PRO A 303 -3.23 -9.54 21.03
CA PRO A 303 -3.88 -8.25 21.17
C PRO A 303 -3.75 -7.67 22.57
N LEU A 304 -3.84 -6.51 22.83
CA LEU A 304 -2.89 -5.56 23.14
C LEU A 304 -3.21 -4.48 24.13
N GLU A 305 -4.44 -4.00 24.24
CA GLU A 305 -4.78 -2.94 25.19
C GLU A 305 -5.22 -3.48 26.55
N LYS A 306 -5.50 -4.77 26.63
CA LYS A 306 -5.97 -5.44 27.85
C LYS A 306 -4.97 -6.44 28.42
N MET A 307 -3.66 -6.27 28.14
CA MET A 307 -2.65 -7.11 28.80
C MET A 307 -2.83 -7.02 30.32
N PRO A 308 -3.11 -8.13 31.00
CA PRO A 308 -3.10 -8.13 32.44
C PRO A 308 -1.68 -7.77 32.89
N THR A 309 -1.57 -6.82 33.78
CA THR A 309 -0.29 -6.43 34.39
C THR A 309 0.35 -7.54 35.22
N LYS A 310 -0.37 -8.65 35.44
CA LYS A 310 0.06 -9.86 36.14
C LYS A 310 -0.60 -11.09 35.48
N GLY A 311 0.20 -12.03 34.99
CA GLY A 311 -0.24 -13.29 34.37
C GLY A 311 0.75 -13.78 33.32
N ASN A 312 0.62 -15.05 32.89
CA ASN A 312 1.43 -15.59 31.81
C ASN A 312 0.92 -15.03 30.47
N PRO A 313 1.70 -14.22 29.76
CA PRO A 313 1.28 -13.66 28.50
C PRO A 313 0.82 -14.74 27.51
N LYS A 314 1.46 -15.89 27.49
CA LYS A 314 1.21 -16.98 26.55
C LYS A 314 -0.22 -17.56 26.69
N GLU A 315 -0.73 -17.73 27.90
CA GLU A 315 -2.10 -18.21 28.16
C GLU A 315 -3.15 -17.20 27.70
N TYR A 316 -2.85 -15.90 27.86
CA TYR A 316 -3.75 -14.84 27.40
C TYR A 316 -3.89 -14.84 25.88
N TYR A 317 -2.82 -15.12 25.13
CA TYR A 317 -2.82 -15.13 23.67
C TYR A 317 -3.47 -16.35 23.05
N GLU A 318 -3.38 -17.50 23.70
CA GLU A 318 -4.11 -18.71 23.27
C GLU A 318 -5.64 -18.49 23.34
N SER A 319 -6.12 -17.54 24.16
CA SER A 319 -7.54 -17.19 24.28
C SER A 319 -8.07 -16.28 23.15
N TRP A 320 -7.19 -15.73 22.29
CA TRP A 320 -7.57 -14.84 21.20
C TRP A 320 -7.31 -15.48 19.84
N PRO A 321 -8.32 -16.13 19.24
CA PRO A 321 -8.17 -16.66 17.89
C PRO A 321 -8.04 -15.52 16.87
N PRO A 322 -7.26 -15.70 15.82
CA PRO A 322 -7.19 -14.72 14.75
C PRO A 322 -8.58 -14.52 14.14
N LEU A 323 -8.94 -13.27 13.87
CA LEU A 323 -10.18 -12.92 13.18
C LEU A 323 -10.22 -13.54 11.77
N VAL A 324 -9.06 -13.55 11.11
CA VAL A 324 -8.83 -14.22 9.84
C VAL A 324 -7.53 -15.00 9.95
N ALA A 325 -7.59 -16.32 9.77
CA ALA A 325 -6.42 -17.17 9.66
C ALA A 325 -6.29 -17.65 8.21
N ASN A 326 -5.12 -17.47 7.62
CA ASN A 326 -4.82 -17.87 6.24
C ASN A 326 -5.97 -17.53 5.28
N PRO A 327 -6.19 -16.23 4.95
CA PRO A 327 -7.28 -15.83 4.08
C PRO A 327 -7.32 -16.71 2.83
N GLN A 328 -8.49 -17.32 2.56
CA GLN A 328 -8.63 -18.28 1.48
C GLN A 328 -8.22 -17.69 0.14
N THR A 329 -7.36 -18.38 -0.57
CA THR A 329 -6.93 -18.00 -1.92
C THR A 329 -7.83 -18.67 -2.95
N SER A 330 -8.27 -17.91 -3.94
CA SER A 330 -8.92 -18.51 -5.10
C SER A 330 -7.86 -19.01 -6.07
N SER A 331 -7.73 -20.30 -6.24
CA SER A 331 -6.83 -20.86 -7.26
C SER A 331 -7.14 -20.39 -8.67
N ARG A 332 -8.37 -19.90 -8.91
CA ARG A 332 -8.80 -19.38 -10.23
C ARG A 332 -7.92 -18.21 -10.70
N SER A 333 -7.69 -17.20 -9.85
CA SER A 333 -6.84 -16.05 -10.19
C SER A 333 -5.41 -16.49 -10.53
N PHE A 334 -4.87 -17.45 -9.79
CA PHE A 334 -3.54 -18.00 -10.07
C PHE A 334 -3.48 -18.68 -11.44
N PHE A 335 -4.46 -19.51 -11.78
CA PHE A 335 -4.50 -20.17 -13.08
C PHE A 335 -4.71 -19.19 -14.24
N ILE A 336 -5.60 -18.20 -14.07
CA ILE A 336 -5.84 -17.17 -15.10
C ILE A 336 -4.56 -16.39 -15.37
N VAL A 337 -3.92 -15.85 -14.33
CA VAL A 337 -2.71 -15.04 -14.49
C VAL A 337 -1.54 -15.91 -15.00
N SER A 338 -1.43 -17.16 -14.55
CA SER A 338 -0.41 -18.09 -15.07
C SER A 338 -0.62 -18.38 -16.57
N ALA A 339 -1.86 -18.61 -17.00
CA ALA A 339 -2.18 -18.81 -18.41
C ALA A 339 -1.84 -17.56 -19.24
N CYS A 340 -2.23 -16.37 -18.78
CA CYS A 340 -1.86 -15.11 -19.42
C CYS A 340 -0.34 -14.95 -19.53
N ASN A 341 0.40 -15.25 -18.44
CA ASN A 341 1.85 -15.17 -18.43
C ASN A 341 2.48 -16.14 -19.43
N ILE A 342 2.02 -17.39 -19.50
CA ILE A 342 2.50 -18.39 -20.45
C ILE A 342 2.21 -17.92 -21.89
N CYS A 343 1.01 -17.45 -22.18
CA CYS A 343 0.65 -16.92 -23.49
C CYS A 343 1.52 -15.73 -23.90
N LEU A 344 1.82 -14.82 -22.97
CA LEU A 344 2.68 -13.65 -23.22
C LEU A 344 4.13 -14.07 -23.46
N ILE A 345 4.68 -15.00 -22.66
CA ILE A 345 6.03 -15.53 -22.87
C ILE A 345 6.13 -16.21 -24.23
N TYR A 346 5.17 -17.08 -24.55
CA TYR A 346 5.10 -17.73 -25.85
C TYR A 346 5.04 -16.70 -26.99
N GLY A 347 4.11 -15.73 -26.89
CA GLY A 347 3.98 -14.65 -27.84
C GLY A 347 5.26 -13.84 -28.00
N PHE A 348 5.95 -13.52 -26.90
CA PHE A 348 7.21 -12.78 -26.93
C PHE A 348 8.34 -13.56 -27.64
N ILE A 349 8.40 -14.86 -27.44
CA ILE A 349 9.42 -15.73 -28.07
C ILE A 349 9.11 -15.92 -29.55
N TYR A 350 7.87 -16.27 -29.91
CA TYR A 350 7.54 -16.75 -31.25
C TYR A 350 6.87 -15.72 -32.16
N LEU A 351 6.24 -14.67 -31.61
CA LEU A 351 5.50 -13.67 -32.38
C LEU A 351 6.22 -12.32 -32.42
N SER A 352 6.68 -11.94 -33.60
CA SER A 352 7.32 -10.63 -33.79
C SER A 352 6.42 -9.46 -33.40
N ASN A 353 5.12 -9.57 -33.68
CA ASN A 353 4.15 -8.52 -33.35
C ASN A 353 4.06 -8.24 -31.84
N VAL A 354 4.21 -9.25 -30.97
CA VAL A 354 4.22 -9.06 -29.51
C VAL A 354 5.47 -8.30 -29.07
N ARG A 355 6.63 -8.57 -29.69
CA ARG A 355 7.87 -7.82 -29.43
C ARG A 355 7.75 -6.36 -29.89
N TRP A 356 7.17 -6.11 -31.06
CA TRP A 356 6.92 -4.75 -31.56
C TRP A 356 5.94 -3.99 -30.68
N LEU A 357 4.86 -4.66 -30.22
CA LEU A 357 3.94 -4.06 -29.25
C LEU A 357 4.64 -3.68 -27.94
N PHE A 358 5.50 -4.54 -27.43
CA PHE A 358 6.27 -4.23 -26.22
C PHE A 358 7.17 -3.01 -26.42
N LEU A 359 7.91 -2.96 -27.55
CA LEU A 359 8.74 -1.79 -27.87
C LEU A 359 7.91 -0.51 -28.01
N ALA A 360 6.76 -0.60 -28.67
CA ALA A 360 5.84 0.53 -28.78
C ALA A 360 5.36 1.01 -27.39
N LEU A 361 5.00 0.09 -26.48
CA LEU A 361 4.64 0.43 -25.12
C LEU A 361 5.79 1.11 -24.35
N VAL A 362 7.01 0.61 -24.49
CA VAL A 362 8.20 1.23 -23.88
C VAL A 362 8.39 2.66 -24.40
N VAL A 363 8.24 2.88 -25.71
CA VAL A 363 8.34 4.22 -26.32
C VAL A 363 7.24 5.12 -25.74
N VAL A 364 5.97 4.69 -25.77
CA VAL A 364 4.84 5.47 -25.25
C VAL A 364 5.06 5.83 -23.77
N CYS A 365 5.42 4.86 -22.94
CA CYS A 365 5.67 5.08 -21.52
C CYS A 365 6.83 6.08 -21.29
N THR A 366 7.89 5.97 -22.09
CA THR A 366 9.05 6.88 -22.00
C THR A 366 8.68 8.30 -22.42
N VAL A 367 7.92 8.42 -23.52
CA VAL A 367 7.44 9.74 -24.02
C VAL A 367 6.51 10.39 -23.00
N VAL A 368 5.53 9.69 -22.49
CA VAL A 368 4.59 10.22 -21.49
C VAL A 368 5.34 10.65 -20.21
N LYS A 369 6.32 9.86 -19.78
CA LYS A 369 7.17 10.24 -18.65
C LYS A 369 7.98 11.49 -18.95
N GLY A 370 8.60 11.59 -20.11
CA GLY A 370 9.41 12.75 -20.51
C GLY A 370 8.58 14.04 -20.69
N ALA A 371 7.39 13.91 -21.27
CA ALA A 371 6.52 15.05 -21.57
C ALA A 371 5.78 15.62 -20.35
N VAL A 372 5.22 14.75 -19.49
CA VAL A 372 4.31 15.15 -18.41
C VAL A 372 4.62 14.50 -17.07
N ASN A 373 5.77 13.86 -16.93
CA ASN A 373 6.21 13.18 -15.71
C ASN A 373 5.35 11.94 -15.30
N GLY A 374 4.53 11.41 -16.19
CA GLY A 374 3.86 10.11 -16.00
C GLY A 374 2.38 10.09 -16.32
N PHE A 375 1.80 8.88 -16.33
CA PHE A 375 0.41 8.65 -16.70
C PHE A 375 -0.58 9.20 -15.68
N ASP A 376 -0.27 9.16 -14.40
CA ASP A 376 -1.08 9.74 -13.33
C ASP A 376 -1.20 11.26 -13.50
N VAL A 377 -0.10 11.93 -13.82
CA VAL A 377 -0.09 13.37 -14.11
C VAL A 377 -0.84 13.66 -15.41
N LEU A 378 -0.59 12.88 -16.49
CA LEU A 378 -1.32 13.03 -17.75
C LEU A 378 -2.84 12.93 -17.54
N GLU A 379 -3.27 11.95 -16.77
CA GLU A 379 -4.68 11.73 -16.49
C GLU A 379 -5.31 12.88 -15.69
N LEU A 380 -4.60 13.38 -14.67
CA LEU A 380 -5.05 14.55 -13.91
C LEU A 380 -5.11 15.81 -14.77
N LEU A 381 -4.12 16.04 -15.65
CA LEU A 381 -4.10 17.17 -16.58
C LEU A 381 -5.32 17.15 -17.51
N LEU A 382 -5.64 15.99 -18.07
CA LEU A 382 -6.74 15.85 -19.02
C LEU A 382 -8.12 15.90 -18.36
N HIS A 383 -8.26 15.57 -17.09
CA HIS A 383 -9.56 15.45 -16.42
C HIS A 383 -9.83 16.55 -15.37
N GLY A 384 -9.19 17.72 -15.50
CA GLY A 384 -9.50 18.90 -14.68
C GLY A 384 -8.84 18.92 -13.30
N GLY A 385 -7.85 18.03 -13.06
CA GLY A 385 -7.06 18.04 -11.83
C GLY A 385 -6.07 19.21 -11.72
N MET A 386 -5.97 20.07 -12.74
CA MET A 386 -5.01 21.19 -12.78
C MET A 386 -5.32 22.30 -11.79
N ASP A 387 -6.58 22.61 -11.54
CA ASP A 387 -6.96 23.67 -10.58
C ASP A 387 -6.51 23.32 -9.16
N ALA A 388 -6.50 22.03 -8.83
CA ALA A 388 -6.00 21.55 -7.54
C ALA A 388 -4.46 21.60 -7.43
N LEU A 389 -3.74 21.53 -8.54
CA LEU A 389 -2.27 21.67 -8.59
C LEU A 389 -1.83 23.14 -8.58
N ALA A 390 -2.63 24.03 -9.20
CA ALA A 390 -2.35 25.46 -9.29
C ALA A 390 -2.75 26.25 -8.04
N ASN A 391 -3.70 25.74 -7.23
CA ASN A 391 -4.21 26.44 -6.06
C ASN A 391 -4.25 25.51 -4.83
N PRO A 392 -3.10 25.29 -4.15
CA PRO A 392 -3.03 24.43 -2.97
C PRO A 392 -3.88 24.87 -1.76
N SER A 393 -4.36 26.10 -1.77
CA SER A 393 -5.16 26.72 -0.69
C SER A 393 -6.66 26.86 -1.00
N GLY A 394 -7.13 26.38 -2.16
CA GLY A 394 -8.50 26.55 -2.62
C GLY A 394 -9.53 25.65 -1.93
N VAL A 395 -9.81 25.89 -0.68
CA VAL A 395 -11.14 25.63 -0.12
C VAL A 395 -12.00 26.82 -0.52
N ASN A 396 -12.80 26.68 -1.57
CA ASN A 396 -13.83 27.67 -1.90
C ASN A 396 -14.84 27.76 -0.74
N MET A 397 -14.63 28.71 0.15
CA MET A 397 -15.65 29.18 1.14
C MET A 397 -16.73 30.07 0.49
N SER A 398 -17.04 29.91 -0.81
CA SER A 398 -17.96 30.82 -1.52
C SER A 398 -19.39 30.30 -1.71
N GLU A 399 -19.74 29.10 -1.21
CA GLU A 399 -21.14 28.63 -1.34
C GLU A 399 -21.97 28.65 -0.04
N SER A 400 -21.39 28.98 1.12
CA SER A 400 -22.18 29.04 2.37
C SER A 400 -22.79 30.43 2.68
N SER A 401 -22.54 31.44 1.84
CA SER A 401 -23.05 32.82 2.09
C SER A 401 -24.28 33.22 1.26
N SER A 402 -24.77 32.36 0.35
CA SER A 402 -25.93 32.69 -0.48
C SER A 402 -27.29 32.15 0.04
N GLU A 403 -27.29 31.22 1.00
CA GLU A 403 -28.55 30.70 1.56
C GLU A 403 -29.05 31.44 2.80
N SER A 404 -28.22 32.24 3.47
CA SER A 404 -28.66 32.99 4.65
C SER A 404 -29.35 34.36 4.34
N LYS A 405 -29.48 34.76 3.06
CA LYS A 405 -30.12 36.00 2.64
C LYS A 405 -31.52 35.86 2.04
N LYS A 406 -32.12 34.66 2.06
CA LYS A 406 -33.50 34.43 1.61
C LYS A 406 -34.50 34.10 2.72
N MET A 407 -34.11 34.27 3.99
CA MET A 407 -35.03 34.22 5.12
C MET A 407 -34.86 35.47 5.99
N LYS A 408 -35.33 36.60 5.51
CA LYS A 408 -35.81 37.75 6.29
C LYS A 408 -36.89 38.43 5.51
#